data_311ae056311003846e2bb57ffdb343d0
#
_entry.id   311ae056311003846e2bb57ffdb343d0
#
_cell.length_a   1.000
_cell.length_b   1.000
_cell.length_c   1.000
_cell.angle_alpha   90.00
_cell.angle_beta   90.00
_cell.angle_gamma   90.00
#
_symmetry.space_group_name_H-M   'P 1'
#
loop_
_entity.id
_entity.type
_entity.pdbx_description
1 polymer ?
#
loop_
_entity_poly.entity_id
_entity_poly.type
_entity_poly.pdbx_seq_one_letter_code
_entity_poly.pdbx_strand_id
1 'polypeptide(L)'
;NTSAEMPKLPYEIKLNTSLDLLNAMGLSCPYVTSSGKKTCDKSKTYILLANYDDKTLLRDWSASALANAIPIGNGYLNSPGETPSPSGTSTLMPWAPHSLFVELYLNGEYQGNYQLLEKVNVDSHRINITELTETDTAPADVTGGYLLEIDNHQDEAYVFKTPQGVPIGIQDPDFSPDLEISEQ
;
A
#
# COMPACT_ATOMS: atom_id res chain seq x y z
N ASN A 1 0.59 12.55 -15.65
CA ASN A 1 0.24 11.20 -15.21
C ASN A 1 0.12 10.29 -16.44
N THR A 2 1.11 9.42 -16.67
CA THR A 2 1.16 8.53 -17.85
C THR A 2 -0.04 7.58 -17.93
N SER A 3 -0.62 7.21 -16.79
CA SER A 3 -1.82 6.35 -16.74
C SER A 3 -3.05 7.01 -17.36
N ALA A 4 -3.14 8.34 -17.34
CA ALA A 4 -4.27 9.07 -17.92
C ALA A 4 -4.25 9.09 -19.47
N GLU A 5 -3.10 8.76 -20.07
CA GLU A 5 -2.92 8.70 -21.53
C GLU A 5 -3.17 7.29 -22.09
N MET A 6 -3.38 6.31 -21.20
CA MET A 6 -3.62 4.93 -21.60
C MET A 6 -5.06 4.73 -22.09
N PRO A 7 -5.28 3.87 -23.10
CA PRO A 7 -6.62 3.56 -23.59
C PRO A 7 -7.56 2.92 -22.55
N LYS A 8 -6.99 2.34 -21.49
CA LYS A 8 -7.72 1.75 -20.40
C LYS A 8 -7.26 2.37 -19.08
N LEU A 9 -8.14 3.09 -18.40
CA LEU A 9 -7.82 3.88 -17.23
C LEU A 9 -7.93 3.08 -15.93
N PRO A 10 -6.99 3.25 -14.98
CA PRO A 10 -7.17 2.80 -13.62
C PRO A 10 -8.17 3.70 -12.88
N TYR A 11 -8.77 3.19 -11.80
CA TYR A 11 -9.71 3.93 -10.97
C TYR A 11 -9.39 3.75 -9.48
N GLU A 12 -9.67 4.80 -8.71
CA GLU A 12 -9.75 4.73 -7.26
C GLU A 12 -11.23 4.67 -6.85
N ILE A 13 -11.59 3.69 -6.03
CA ILE A 13 -12.92 3.55 -5.44
C ILE A 13 -12.88 4.18 -4.05
N LYS A 14 -13.73 5.19 -3.82
CA LYS A 14 -13.93 5.80 -2.50
C LYS A 14 -15.33 5.48 -2.00
N LEU A 15 -15.42 4.77 -0.88
CA LEU A 15 -16.66 4.38 -0.22
C LEU A 15 -17.03 5.37 0.89
N ASN A 16 -18.31 5.61 1.09
CA ASN A 16 -18.79 6.44 2.20
C ASN A 16 -18.53 5.78 3.57
N THR A 17 -18.58 4.46 3.62
CA THR A 17 -18.32 3.66 4.84
C THR A 17 -17.30 2.58 4.54
N SER A 18 -16.48 2.23 5.55
CA SER A 18 -15.51 1.15 5.43
C SER A 18 -16.20 -0.19 5.21
N LEU A 19 -15.76 -0.92 4.19
CA LEU A 19 -16.25 -2.24 3.81
C LEU A 19 -15.06 -3.17 3.55
N ASP A 20 -15.17 -4.43 3.91
CA ASP A 20 -14.26 -5.49 3.47
C ASP A 20 -14.71 -5.94 2.06
N LEU A 21 -14.38 -5.12 1.05
CA LEU A 21 -14.85 -5.31 -0.31
C LEU A 21 -14.28 -6.58 -0.94
N LEU A 22 -13.01 -6.87 -0.71
CA LEU A 22 -12.37 -8.06 -1.27
C LEU A 22 -12.97 -9.35 -0.73
N ASN A 23 -13.26 -9.41 0.58
CA ASN A 23 -13.93 -10.56 1.18
C ASN A 23 -15.40 -10.65 0.70
N ALA A 24 -16.09 -9.53 0.56
CA ALA A 24 -17.45 -9.50 0.00
C ALA A 24 -17.49 -10.01 -1.45
N MET A 25 -16.40 -9.83 -2.20
CA MET A 25 -16.21 -10.34 -3.57
C MET A 25 -15.67 -11.78 -3.61
N GLY A 26 -15.46 -12.42 -2.45
CA GLY A 26 -15.09 -13.82 -2.35
C GLY A 26 -13.60 -14.11 -2.13
N LEU A 27 -12.75 -13.09 -1.95
CA LEU A 27 -11.35 -13.31 -1.59
C LEU A 27 -11.25 -13.72 -0.11
N SER A 28 -10.54 -14.81 0.15
CA SER A 28 -10.22 -15.24 1.52
C SER A 28 -8.85 -14.71 1.91
N CYS A 29 -8.82 -13.61 2.64
CA CYS A 29 -7.58 -13.05 3.16
C CYS A 29 -7.12 -13.74 4.46
N PRO A 30 -5.82 -13.65 4.80
CA PRO A 30 -5.23 -14.41 5.90
C PRO A 30 -5.55 -13.85 7.29
N TYR A 31 -6.04 -12.62 7.40
CA TYR A 31 -6.32 -12.03 8.70
C TYR A 31 -7.45 -12.77 9.42
N VAL A 32 -7.21 -13.08 10.68
CA VAL A 32 -8.21 -13.76 11.52
C VAL A 32 -8.58 -12.80 12.64
N THR A 33 -9.84 -12.38 12.65
CA THR A 33 -10.39 -11.56 13.74
C THR A 33 -10.39 -12.32 15.06
N SER A 34 -10.55 -11.62 16.17
CA SER A 34 -10.72 -12.23 17.50
C SER A 34 -11.88 -13.21 17.59
N SER A 35 -12.85 -13.10 16.69
CA SER A 35 -13.98 -14.05 16.55
C SER A 35 -13.68 -15.24 15.62
N GLY A 36 -12.45 -15.38 15.11
CA GLY A 36 -12.04 -16.45 14.20
C GLY A 36 -12.48 -16.29 12.74
N LYS A 37 -13.04 -15.16 12.37
CA LYS A 37 -13.43 -14.87 10.97
C LYS A 37 -12.22 -14.41 10.18
N LYS A 38 -12.01 -14.99 8.99
CA LYS A 38 -11.05 -14.49 8.02
C LYS A 38 -11.55 -13.20 7.36
N THR A 39 -10.68 -12.23 7.19
CA THR A 39 -10.99 -10.91 6.61
C THR A 39 -9.78 -10.35 5.87
N CYS A 40 -10.01 -9.50 4.87
CA CYS A 40 -8.99 -8.65 4.25
C CYS A 40 -8.87 -7.30 4.94
N ASP A 41 -9.63 -7.11 6.01
CA ASP A 41 -9.87 -5.85 6.68
C ASP A 41 -10.73 -4.86 5.87
N LYS A 42 -11.30 -3.90 6.60
CA LYS A 42 -12.21 -2.91 6.03
C LYS A 42 -11.44 -1.68 5.59
N SER A 43 -11.73 -1.21 4.39
CA SER A 43 -11.23 0.07 3.91
C SER A 43 -12.34 0.92 3.29
N LYS A 44 -12.11 2.22 3.22
CA LYS A 44 -12.93 3.13 2.42
C LYS A 44 -12.39 3.25 1.01
N THR A 45 -11.14 2.86 0.76
CA THR A 45 -10.46 3.11 -0.51
C THR A 45 -9.91 1.81 -1.08
N TYR A 46 -10.19 1.57 -2.35
CA TYR A 46 -9.67 0.47 -3.15
C TYR A 46 -9.20 0.97 -4.50
N ILE A 47 -8.32 0.21 -5.14
CA ILE A 47 -7.78 0.54 -6.46
C ILE A 47 -8.27 -0.49 -7.47
N LEU A 48 -8.64 -0.03 -8.66
CA LEU A 48 -8.87 -0.83 -9.84
C LEU A 48 -7.72 -0.59 -10.83
N LEU A 49 -6.78 -1.50 -10.87
CA LEU A 49 -5.70 -1.46 -11.86
C LEU A 49 -6.19 -1.97 -13.20
N ALA A 50 -5.92 -1.18 -14.24
CA ALA A 50 -6.26 -1.54 -15.61
C ALA A 50 -5.30 -2.58 -16.22
N ASN A 51 -4.06 -2.64 -15.70
CA ASN A 51 -2.95 -3.51 -16.18
C ASN A 51 -2.77 -3.46 -17.71
N TYR A 52 -2.95 -2.28 -18.31
CA TYR A 52 -2.98 -2.14 -19.77
C TYR A 52 -1.66 -2.56 -20.43
N ASP A 53 -0.53 -2.19 -19.84
CA ASP A 53 0.81 -2.49 -20.35
C ASP A 53 1.27 -3.91 -20.04
N ASP A 54 0.71 -4.53 -19.01
CA ASP A 54 0.99 -5.92 -18.70
C ASP A 54 0.07 -6.86 -19.48
N LYS A 55 0.54 -7.38 -20.60
CA LYS A 55 -0.22 -8.30 -21.46
C LYS A 55 -0.56 -9.64 -20.78
N THR A 56 0.12 -9.96 -19.67
CA THR A 56 -0.20 -11.15 -18.89
C THR A 56 -1.31 -10.88 -17.86
N LEU A 57 -1.51 -9.62 -17.47
CA LEU A 57 -2.37 -9.16 -16.37
C LEU A 57 -1.96 -9.73 -14.99
N LEU A 58 -0.80 -10.36 -14.87
CA LEU A 58 -0.43 -11.16 -13.69
C LEU A 58 0.77 -10.62 -12.91
N ARG A 59 1.52 -9.64 -13.42
CA ARG A 59 2.77 -9.21 -12.78
C ARG A 59 2.55 -8.70 -11.37
N ASP A 60 1.66 -7.73 -11.19
CA ASP A 60 1.38 -7.15 -9.87
C ASP A 60 0.74 -8.17 -8.92
N TRP A 61 -0.21 -8.95 -9.45
CA TRP A 61 -0.82 -10.03 -8.68
C TRP A 61 0.21 -11.05 -8.20
N SER A 62 1.09 -11.51 -9.09
CA SER A 62 2.12 -12.50 -8.76
C SER A 62 3.13 -11.96 -7.77
N ALA A 63 3.56 -10.71 -7.92
CA ALA A 63 4.50 -10.06 -7.00
C ALA A 63 3.91 -9.95 -5.60
N SER A 64 2.68 -9.47 -5.49
CA SER A 64 1.98 -9.32 -4.21
C SER A 64 1.66 -10.68 -3.57
N ALA A 65 1.22 -11.66 -4.37
CA ALA A 65 0.96 -13.02 -3.89
C ALA A 65 2.25 -13.69 -3.38
N LEU A 66 3.37 -13.51 -4.08
CA LEU A 66 4.67 -14.01 -3.65
C LEU A 66 5.12 -13.32 -2.35
N ALA A 67 5.01 -12.01 -2.28
CA ALA A 67 5.38 -11.25 -1.07
C ALA A 67 4.56 -11.70 0.15
N ASN A 68 3.26 -11.91 -0.01
CA ASN A 68 2.39 -12.43 1.05
C ASN A 68 2.65 -13.90 1.39
N ALA A 69 3.22 -14.69 0.48
CA ALA A 69 3.55 -16.11 0.72
C ALA A 69 4.92 -16.32 1.38
N ILE A 70 5.81 -15.32 1.34
CA ILE A 70 7.13 -15.42 1.98
C ILE A 70 6.95 -15.32 3.50
N PRO A 71 7.37 -16.35 4.28
CA PRO A 71 7.25 -16.31 5.72
C PRO A 71 8.16 -15.23 6.31
N ILE A 72 7.59 -14.15 6.78
CA ILE A 72 8.32 -13.11 7.48
C ILE A 72 8.46 -13.56 8.94
N GLY A 73 9.67 -13.75 9.39
CA GLY A 73 9.97 -14.26 10.73
C GLY A 73 10.77 -15.55 10.75
N ASN A 74 10.91 -16.24 9.63
CA ASN A 74 11.78 -17.42 9.51
C ASN A 74 13.17 -17.10 8.94
N GLY A 75 13.63 -15.85 9.02
CA GLY A 75 15.02 -15.49 8.72
C GLY A 75 15.39 -15.32 7.25
N TYR A 76 14.44 -15.39 6.32
CA TYR A 76 14.77 -15.22 4.89
C TYR A 76 15.02 -13.77 4.48
N LEU A 77 14.46 -12.81 5.20
CA LEU A 77 14.68 -11.38 5.00
C LEU A 77 15.32 -10.68 6.21
N ASN A 78 15.47 -11.39 7.33
CA ASN A 78 16.28 -10.97 8.45
C ASN A 78 17.70 -11.52 8.32
N SER A 79 18.71 -10.78 8.74
CA SER A 79 20.05 -11.32 8.87
C SER A 79 20.02 -12.59 9.74
N PRO A 80 20.81 -13.63 9.41
CA PRO A 80 20.82 -14.84 10.21
C PRO A 80 21.12 -14.52 11.67
N GLY A 81 20.19 -14.81 12.56
CA GLY A 81 20.32 -14.57 14.00
C GLY A 81 19.44 -13.47 14.58
N GLU A 82 18.71 -12.70 13.78
CA GLU A 82 17.72 -11.77 14.32
C GLU A 82 16.43 -12.53 14.65
N THR A 83 16.11 -12.57 15.93
CA THR A 83 14.78 -12.99 16.39
C THR A 83 13.77 -11.88 16.13
N PRO A 84 12.53 -12.18 15.74
CA PRO A 84 11.48 -11.18 15.66
C PRO A 84 11.40 -10.43 16.99
N SER A 85 11.58 -9.12 16.96
CA SER A 85 11.53 -8.33 18.20
C SER A 85 10.13 -8.42 18.80
N PRO A 86 9.97 -8.86 20.06
CA PRO A 86 8.68 -8.85 20.73
C PRO A 86 8.13 -7.43 20.93
N SER A 87 8.91 -6.41 20.66
CA SER A 87 8.56 -4.99 20.82
C SER A 87 7.98 -4.34 19.57
N GLY A 88 7.55 -5.12 18.56
CA GLY A 88 6.86 -4.57 17.41
C GLY A 88 7.73 -3.80 16.40
N THR A 89 9.04 -3.71 16.62
CA THR A 89 9.99 -3.15 15.66
C THR A 89 10.46 -4.21 14.67
N SER A 90 9.54 -4.83 13.94
CA SER A 90 9.94 -5.61 12.77
C SER A 90 10.32 -4.61 11.67
N THR A 91 11.57 -4.66 11.23
CA THR A 91 12.05 -3.85 10.11
C THR A 91 11.52 -4.30 8.76
N LEU A 92 10.64 -5.31 8.74
CA LEU A 92 10.06 -5.89 7.54
C LEU A 92 8.57 -5.69 7.53
N MET A 93 8.06 -5.25 6.39
CA MET A 93 6.62 -5.17 6.16
C MET A 93 6.08 -6.57 5.85
N PRO A 94 5.25 -7.16 6.73
CA PRO A 94 4.67 -8.48 6.53
C PRO A 94 3.45 -8.45 5.62
N TRP A 95 3.27 -7.41 4.82
CA TRP A 95 2.06 -7.18 4.05
C TRP A 95 2.38 -6.70 2.63
N ALA A 96 1.65 -7.24 1.68
CA ALA A 96 1.51 -6.71 0.33
C ALA A 96 0.02 -6.67 -0.04
N PRO A 97 -0.42 -5.79 -0.95
CA PRO A 97 -1.83 -5.66 -1.28
C PRO A 97 -2.46 -6.97 -1.71
N HIS A 98 -3.57 -7.34 -1.08
CA HIS A 98 -4.39 -8.45 -1.57
C HIS A 98 -5.25 -7.96 -2.72
N SER A 99 -5.49 -8.83 -3.69
CA SER A 99 -6.24 -8.47 -4.88
C SER A 99 -6.98 -9.63 -5.50
N LEU A 100 -7.97 -9.31 -6.33
CA LEU A 100 -8.67 -10.27 -7.18
C LEU A 100 -9.01 -9.63 -8.52
N PHE A 101 -9.23 -10.45 -9.54
CA PHE A 101 -9.66 -9.99 -10.85
C PHE A 101 -11.18 -9.85 -10.89
N VAL A 102 -11.65 -8.76 -11.48
CA VAL A 102 -13.06 -8.43 -11.60
C VAL A 102 -13.40 -7.95 -13.01
N GLU A 103 -14.63 -8.18 -13.43
CA GLU A 103 -15.21 -7.56 -14.63
C GLU A 103 -15.86 -6.24 -14.24
N LEU A 104 -15.38 -5.13 -14.81
CA LEU A 104 -15.89 -3.80 -14.48
C LEU A 104 -17.01 -3.37 -15.44
N TYR A 105 -18.12 -2.96 -14.88
CA TYR A 105 -19.17 -2.23 -15.57
C TYR A 105 -19.30 -0.84 -14.97
N LEU A 106 -19.08 0.19 -15.77
CA LEU A 106 -19.23 1.58 -15.35
C LEU A 106 -20.47 2.16 -16.03
N ASN A 107 -21.47 2.58 -15.24
CA ASN A 107 -22.76 3.07 -15.72
C ASN A 107 -23.46 2.12 -16.72
N GLY A 108 -23.27 0.82 -16.54
CA GLY A 108 -23.85 -0.20 -17.40
C GLY A 108 -23.01 -0.57 -18.63
N GLU A 109 -21.91 0.12 -18.88
CA GLU A 109 -20.97 -0.17 -19.95
C GLU A 109 -19.81 -1.04 -19.46
N TYR A 110 -19.51 -2.08 -20.21
CA TYR A 110 -18.41 -3.00 -19.90
C TYR A 110 -17.06 -2.36 -20.19
N GLN A 111 -16.20 -2.32 -19.19
CA GLN A 111 -14.86 -1.72 -19.25
C GLN A 111 -13.73 -2.76 -19.34
N GLY A 112 -14.08 -4.03 -19.24
CA GLY A 112 -13.10 -5.13 -19.27
C GLY A 112 -12.71 -5.66 -17.91
N ASN A 113 -11.68 -6.50 -17.90
CA ASN A 113 -11.14 -7.11 -16.70
C ASN A 113 -10.22 -6.12 -15.96
N TYR A 114 -10.41 -6.00 -14.66
CA TYR A 114 -9.57 -5.17 -13.77
C TYR A 114 -9.05 -6.00 -12.60
N GLN A 115 -7.95 -5.57 -12.05
CA GLN A 115 -7.46 -6.07 -10.76
C GLN A 115 -7.94 -5.12 -9.67
N LEU A 116 -8.84 -5.61 -8.82
CA LEU A 116 -9.29 -4.90 -7.61
C LEU A 116 -8.36 -5.24 -6.46
N LEU A 117 -7.76 -4.23 -5.84
CA LEU A 117 -6.78 -4.41 -4.77
C LEU A 117 -6.95 -3.40 -3.64
N GLU A 118 -6.34 -3.72 -2.50
CA GLU A 118 -6.18 -2.80 -1.38
C GLU A 118 -5.29 -1.64 -1.76
N LYS A 119 -5.65 -0.44 -1.31
CA LYS A 119 -4.75 0.71 -1.39
C LYS A 119 -3.62 0.56 -0.38
N VAL A 120 -2.39 0.85 -0.80
CA VAL A 120 -1.24 0.98 0.09
C VAL A 120 -1.46 2.21 0.96
N ASN A 121 -1.47 2.03 2.28
CA ASN A 121 -1.60 3.10 3.27
C ASN A 121 -1.13 2.62 4.64
N VAL A 122 -0.83 3.57 5.52
CA VAL A 122 -0.53 3.28 6.93
C VAL A 122 -1.81 2.81 7.63
N ASP A 123 -1.77 1.62 8.20
CA ASP A 123 -2.87 0.98 8.92
C ASP A 123 -2.35 -0.22 9.71
N SER A 124 -2.98 -0.53 10.83
CA SER A 124 -2.58 -1.63 11.71
C SER A 124 -2.57 -3.03 11.08
N HIS A 125 -3.33 -3.22 9.99
CA HIS A 125 -3.43 -4.48 9.24
C HIS A 125 -2.79 -4.39 7.84
N ARG A 126 -2.15 -3.26 7.52
CA ARG A 126 -1.41 -3.02 6.28
C ARG A 126 0.02 -2.63 6.61
N ILE A 127 0.39 -1.38 6.35
CA ILE A 127 1.70 -0.84 6.72
C ILE A 127 1.59 -0.35 8.16
N ASN A 128 1.96 -1.22 9.11
CA ASN A 128 1.87 -0.92 10.53
C ASN A 128 3.13 -0.20 11.01
N ILE A 129 3.22 1.07 10.70
CA ILE A 129 4.24 1.99 11.22
C ILE A 129 3.59 3.03 12.13
N THR A 130 4.39 3.66 12.98
CA THR A 130 3.89 4.78 13.80
C THR A 130 3.74 5.99 12.86
N GLU A 131 2.50 6.42 12.67
CA GLU A 131 2.19 7.61 11.89
C GLU A 131 2.70 8.84 12.63
N LEU A 132 3.47 9.68 11.92
CA LEU A 132 3.96 10.95 12.46
C LEU A 132 2.87 12.02 12.39
N THR A 133 2.82 12.84 13.41
CA THR A 133 1.88 13.95 13.52
C THR A 133 2.61 15.29 13.58
N GLU A 134 1.91 16.38 13.37
CA GLU A 134 2.46 17.74 13.46
C GLU A 134 3.09 18.08 14.81
N THR A 135 2.78 17.33 15.84
CA THR A 135 3.32 17.53 17.19
C THR A 135 4.60 16.77 17.47
N ASP A 136 5.01 15.88 16.57
CA ASP A 136 6.21 15.06 16.70
C ASP A 136 7.43 15.84 16.21
N THR A 137 7.98 16.69 17.08
CA THR A 137 9.08 17.61 16.74
C THR A 137 10.43 17.23 17.36
N ALA A 138 10.44 16.30 18.34
CA ALA A 138 11.70 15.87 18.94
C ALA A 138 12.49 14.98 17.99
N PRO A 139 13.85 15.11 17.93
CA PRO A 139 14.66 14.29 17.03
C PRO A 139 14.47 12.78 17.15
N ALA A 140 14.11 12.30 18.34
CA ALA A 140 13.84 10.87 18.56
C ALA A 140 12.50 10.44 17.93
N ASP A 141 11.52 11.34 17.86
CA ASP A 141 10.18 11.03 17.38
C ASP A 141 10.14 11.00 15.83
N VAL A 142 10.98 11.80 15.17
CA VAL A 142 11.03 11.94 13.70
C VAL A 142 11.99 10.97 13.00
N THR A 143 12.53 9.98 13.69
CA THR A 143 13.48 9.01 13.12
C THR A 143 12.82 7.87 12.34
N GLY A 144 11.52 7.77 12.33
CA GLY A 144 10.76 6.71 11.65
C GLY A 144 9.33 7.14 11.37
N GLY A 145 8.51 6.20 10.91
CA GLY A 145 7.10 6.49 10.63
C GLY A 145 6.86 7.07 9.24
N TYR A 146 7.75 6.84 8.28
CA TYR A 146 7.61 7.32 6.91
C TYR A 146 7.21 6.19 5.97
N LEU A 147 6.21 6.44 5.14
CA LEU A 147 5.92 5.67 3.95
C LEU A 147 6.53 6.40 2.74
N LEU A 148 7.51 5.76 2.13
CA LEU A 148 8.26 6.32 1.00
C LEU A 148 7.86 5.63 -0.30
N GLU A 149 7.79 6.39 -1.37
CA GLU A 149 7.53 5.91 -2.72
C GLU A 149 8.74 6.18 -3.65
N ILE A 150 9.07 5.19 -4.46
CA ILE A 150 10.02 5.36 -5.56
C ILE A 150 9.21 5.63 -6.81
N ASP A 151 9.09 6.88 -7.20
CA ASP A 151 8.32 7.28 -8.37
C ASP A 151 9.06 8.36 -9.19
N ASN A 152 8.86 8.30 -10.50
CA ASN A 152 9.36 9.29 -11.44
C ASN A 152 8.44 10.51 -11.59
N HIS A 153 7.19 10.41 -11.15
CA HIS A 153 6.21 11.51 -11.27
C HIS A 153 6.48 12.64 -10.29
N GLN A 154 6.98 12.29 -9.10
CA GLN A 154 7.34 13.26 -8.06
C GLN A 154 6.18 14.22 -7.76
N ASP A 155 4.97 13.68 -7.64
CA ASP A 155 3.73 14.42 -7.38
C ASP A 155 3.41 14.57 -5.88
N GLU A 156 4.26 13.99 -5.01
CA GLU A 156 4.18 14.18 -3.58
C GLU A 156 4.67 15.57 -3.15
N ALA A 157 4.15 16.06 -2.02
CA ALA A 157 4.52 17.37 -1.48
C ALA A 157 6.03 17.47 -1.18
N TYR A 158 6.62 16.37 -0.73
CA TYR A 158 8.05 16.29 -0.43
C TYR A 158 8.71 15.17 -1.22
N VAL A 159 9.66 15.57 -2.05
CA VAL A 159 10.44 14.68 -2.89
C VAL A 159 11.92 14.97 -2.72
N PHE A 160 12.74 13.94 -2.75
CA PHE A 160 14.20 14.05 -2.73
C PHE A 160 14.83 13.00 -3.63
N LYS A 161 16.14 13.07 -3.83
CA LYS A 161 16.87 12.05 -4.59
C LYS A 161 17.96 11.43 -3.73
N THR A 162 18.10 10.12 -3.88
CA THR A 162 19.26 9.44 -3.31
C THR A 162 20.56 9.92 -3.95
N PRO A 163 21.74 9.65 -3.36
CA PRO A 163 23.02 9.95 -4.00
C PRO A 163 23.19 9.33 -5.39
N GLN A 164 22.47 8.24 -5.68
CA GLN A 164 22.46 7.57 -6.99
C GLN A 164 21.43 8.18 -7.95
N GLY A 165 20.70 9.23 -7.54
CA GLY A 165 19.72 9.92 -8.36
C GLY A 165 18.35 9.27 -8.42
N VAL A 166 18.05 8.28 -7.56
CA VAL A 166 16.73 7.66 -7.47
C VAL A 166 15.75 8.64 -6.83
N PRO A 167 14.64 8.98 -7.48
CA PRO A 167 13.63 9.86 -6.91
C PRO A 167 12.84 9.14 -5.83
N ILE A 168 12.60 9.83 -4.72
CA ILE A 168 11.83 9.35 -3.57
C ILE A 168 10.79 10.39 -3.22
N GLY A 169 9.54 9.98 -3.14
CA GLY A 169 8.43 10.76 -2.58
C GLY A 169 8.11 10.30 -1.16
N ILE A 170 7.62 11.22 -0.32
CA ILE A 170 7.08 10.89 1.01
C ILE A 170 5.56 10.83 0.86
N GLN A 171 4.98 9.62 0.90
CA GLN A 171 3.53 9.40 0.85
C GLN A 171 2.85 9.61 2.19
N ASP A 172 3.58 9.29 3.28
CA ASP A 172 3.06 9.44 4.64
C ASP A 172 4.23 9.76 5.61
N PRO A 173 4.08 10.76 6.48
CA PRO A 173 2.89 11.59 6.68
C PRO A 173 2.60 12.47 5.46
N ASP A 174 1.29 12.60 5.13
CA ASP A 174 0.82 13.56 4.12
C ASP A 174 0.89 14.96 4.73
N PHE A 175 2.02 15.62 4.50
CA PHE A 175 2.23 16.99 4.93
C PHE A 175 1.36 17.89 4.07
N SER A 176 0.27 18.38 4.62
CA SER A 176 -0.50 19.44 4.00
C SER A 176 0.43 20.64 3.69
N PRO A 177 0.29 21.31 2.54
CA PRO A 177 1.17 22.43 2.15
C PRO A 177 1.21 23.60 3.14
N ASP A 178 0.39 23.56 4.18
CA ASP A 178 0.38 24.56 5.26
C ASP A 178 1.40 24.24 6.39
N LEU A 179 2.07 23.10 6.36
CA LEU A 179 3.17 22.79 7.27
C LEU A 179 4.49 23.28 6.67
N GLU A 180 4.93 24.44 7.09
CA GLU A 180 6.31 24.87 6.90
C GLU A 180 7.23 23.95 7.72
N ILE A 181 7.87 22.97 7.06
CA ILE A 181 9.01 22.29 7.67
C ILE A 181 10.08 23.35 7.85
N SER A 182 10.34 23.75 9.10
CA SER A 182 11.50 24.56 9.40
C SER A 182 12.73 23.78 9.01
N GLU A 183 13.43 24.23 7.98
CA GLU A 183 14.73 23.71 7.60
C GLU A 183 15.66 23.77 8.84
N GLN A 184 16.08 22.62 9.34
CA GLN A 184 17.18 22.48 10.29
C GLN A 184 18.31 21.70 9.66
#